data_cdd2dfaa188a422828e84a1e8b41cdf2
#
_entry.id   cdd2dfaa188a422828e84a1e8b41cdf2
#
_cell.length_a   1.000
_cell.length_b   1.000
_cell.length_c   1.000
_cell.angle_alpha   90.00
_cell.angle_beta   90.00
_cell.angle_gamma   90.00
#
_symmetry.space_group_name_H-M   'P 1'
#
loop_
_entity.id
_entity.type
_entity.pdbx_description
1 polymer ?
#
loop_
_entity_poly.entity_id
_entity_poly.type
_entity_poly.pdbx_seq_one_letter_code
_entity_poly.pdbx_strand_id
1 'polypeptide(L)'
;MSCNEPISPRDNIPVFSYLLLNGKCRQCTKSISAIYPIIELVTALLLLLGFIKLGISIKFLIFCIIGPALLIISIIDTKHKIIPDIITIPGILFGLIAGSYLVGLKDSSLGLLVGGSIFLIISEIYYRIRGRVGMGGGDIKFIAAAGALVGVQQVVLIVFISSFMGSLVGLVGLAGKKVNALSKIPFGPFLSGGTLIVYFWGEQIIQIYIMNITG
;
A
#
# COMPACT_ATOMS: atom_id res chain seq x y z
N MET A 1 -2.43 -1.42 -26.28
CA MET A 1 -2.39 -2.85 -26.67
C MET A 1 -1.85 -2.94 -28.08
N SER A 2 -0.99 -3.93 -28.37
CA SER A 2 -0.27 -3.96 -29.68
C SER A 2 -1.04 -4.69 -30.79
N CYS A 3 -2.04 -5.49 -30.45
CA CYS A 3 -3.01 -6.08 -31.38
C CYS A 3 -4.36 -6.13 -30.66
N ASN A 4 -5.44 -6.00 -31.44
CA ASN A 4 -6.83 -6.01 -30.90
C ASN A 4 -7.44 -7.42 -30.84
N GLU A 5 -6.62 -8.45 -31.00
CA GLU A 5 -7.08 -9.83 -30.97
C GLU A 5 -7.33 -10.31 -29.52
N PRO A 6 -8.40 -11.08 -29.27
CA PRO A 6 -8.68 -11.60 -27.93
C PRO A 6 -7.59 -12.60 -27.50
N ILE A 7 -7.19 -12.50 -26.23
CA ILE A 7 -6.23 -13.44 -25.62
C ILE A 7 -6.91 -14.78 -25.40
N SER A 8 -6.35 -15.87 -25.91
CA SER A 8 -6.85 -17.22 -25.66
C SER A 8 -6.82 -17.52 -24.12
N PRO A 9 -7.81 -18.21 -23.54
CA PRO A 9 -7.80 -18.60 -22.14
C PRO A 9 -6.54 -19.37 -21.72
N ARG A 10 -5.95 -20.14 -22.63
CA ARG A 10 -4.69 -20.88 -22.39
C ARG A 10 -3.47 -19.94 -22.26
N ASP A 11 -3.53 -18.76 -22.88
CA ASP A 11 -2.47 -17.76 -22.82
C ASP A 11 -2.66 -16.75 -21.69
N ASN A 12 -3.71 -16.92 -20.88
CA ASN A 12 -4.02 -16.08 -19.72
C ASN A 12 -3.67 -16.75 -18.38
N ILE A 13 -2.85 -17.82 -18.39
CA ILE A 13 -2.36 -18.45 -17.15
C ILE A 13 -1.22 -17.58 -16.61
N PRO A 14 -1.36 -17.01 -15.38
CA PRO A 14 -0.37 -16.11 -14.82
C PRO A 14 1.03 -16.72 -14.81
N VAL A 15 2.04 -15.92 -15.16
CA VAL A 15 3.46 -16.26 -15.22
C VAL A 15 3.78 -17.37 -16.24
N PHE A 16 3.05 -18.49 -16.22
CA PHE A 16 3.31 -19.64 -17.10
C PHE A 16 3.20 -19.30 -18.57
N SER A 17 2.14 -18.59 -18.96
CA SER A 17 1.94 -18.21 -20.36
C SER A 17 3.06 -17.28 -20.86
N TYR A 18 3.53 -16.37 -20.02
CA TYR A 18 4.65 -15.50 -20.35
C TYR A 18 5.93 -16.31 -20.59
N LEU A 19 6.23 -17.32 -19.75
CA LEU A 19 7.39 -18.17 -19.90
C LEU A 19 7.30 -19.07 -21.14
N LEU A 20 6.14 -19.70 -21.37
CA LEU A 20 5.92 -20.59 -22.54
C LEU A 20 5.97 -19.83 -23.87
N LEU A 21 5.55 -18.55 -23.89
CA LEU A 21 5.58 -17.70 -25.06
C LEU A 21 6.88 -16.88 -25.20
N ASN A 22 7.88 -17.13 -24.34
CA ASN A 22 9.14 -16.39 -24.29
C ASN A 22 8.93 -14.87 -24.28
N GLY A 23 7.92 -14.40 -23.52
CA GLY A 23 7.59 -12.98 -23.38
C GLY A 23 7.04 -12.32 -24.64
N LYS A 24 6.49 -13.09 -25.59
CA LYS A 24 5.95 -12.56 -26.87
C LYS A 24 4.47 -12.93 -27.02
N CYS A 25 3.74 -12.06 -27.70
CA CYS A 25 2.34 -12.37 -28.06
C CYS A 25 2.31 -13.50 -29.10
N ARG A 26 1.40 -14.48 -28.92
CA ARG A 26 1.27 -15.61 -29.86
C ARG A 26 0.88 -15.16 -31.26
N GLN A 27 0.09 -14.11 -31.39
CA GLN A 27 -0.48 -13.68 -32.69
C GLN A 27 0.38 -12.62 -33.37
N CYS A 28 0.82 -11.58 -32.68
CA CYS A 28 1.57 -10.47 -33.29
C CYS A 28 3.08 -10.51 -33.00
N THR A 29 3.57 -11.49 -32.27
CA THR A 29 4.98 -11.70 -31.88
C THR A 29 5.65 -10.52 -31.16
N LYS A 30 4.92 -9.43 -30.87
CA LYS A 30 5.44 -8.29 -30.12
C LYS A 30 5.75 -8.69 -28.68
N SER A 31 6.82 -8.11 -28.13
CA SER A 31 7.26 -8.36 -26.75
C SER A 31 6.23 -7.84 -25.74
N ILE A 32 5.95 -8.67 -24.73
CA ILE A 32 5.14 -8.34 -23.56
C ILE A 32 6.09 -7.88 -22.46
N SER A 33 5.76 -6.79 -21.78
CA SER A 33 6.61 -6.26 -20.70
C SER A 33 6.71 -7.26 -19.55
N ALA A 34 7.93 -7.48 -19.06
CA ALA A 34 8.20 -8.35 -17.90
C ALA A 34 7.54 -7.88 -16.60
N ILE A 35 7.05 -6.64 -16.56
CA ILE A 35 6.36 -6.09 -15.39
C ILE A 35 5.05 -6.84 -15.09
N TYR A 36 4.37 -7.38 -16.12
CA TYR A 36 3.13 -8.14 -15.95
C TYR A 36 3.35 -9.42 -15.14
N PRO A 37 4.21 -10.36 -15.58
CA PRO A 37 4.44 -11.59 -14.81
C PRO A 37 5.09 -11.31 -13.45
N ILE A 38 5.85 -10.23 -13.29
CA ILE A 38 6.38 -9.83 -11.98
C ILE A 38 5.24 -9.43 -11.04
N ILE A 39 4.30 -8.62 -11.49
CA ILE A 39 3.13 -8.22 -10.67
C ILE A 39 2.29 -9.44 -10.31
N GLU A 40 2.04 -10.33 -11.26
CA GLU A 40 1.30 -11.59 -11.04
C GLU A 40 1.98 -12.45 -9.97
N LEU A 41 3.29 -12.65 -10.08
CA LEU A 41 4.07 -13.42 -9.12
C LEU A 41 4.08 -12.77 -7.73
N VAL A 42 4.33 -11.46 -7.66
CA VAL A 42 4.35 -10.73 -6.37
C VAL A 42 2.98 -10.78 -5.71
N THR A 43 1.89 -10.62 -6.49
CA THR A 43 0.53 -10.73 -5.96
C THR A 43 0.25 -12.14 -5.42
N ALA A 44 0.63 -13.18 -6.18
CA ALA A 44 0.46 -14.56 -5.75
C ALA A 44 1.22 -14.87 -4.46
N LEU A 45 2.49 -14.43 -4.38
CA LEU A 45 3.31 -14.59 -3.18
C LEU A 45 2.75 -13.81 -1.98
N LEU A 46 2.26 -12.60 -2.21
CA LEU A 46 1.64 -11.79 -1.17
C LEU A 46 0.38 -12.47 -0.59
N LEU A 47 -0.48 -12.99 -1.46
CA LEU A 47 -1.68 -13.72 -1.03
C LEU A 47 -1.35 -15.05 -0.35
N LEU A 48 -0.33 -15.76 -0.83
CA LEU A 48 0.16 -16.99 -0.20
C LEU A 48 0.67 -16.72 1.22
N LEU A 49 1.47 -15.67 1.41
CA LEU A 49 1.94 -15.25 2.74
C LEU A 49 0.78 -14.86 3.64
N GLY A 50 -0.22 -14.15 3.09
CA GLY A 50 -1.46 -13.83 3.81
C GLY A 50 -2.20 -15.10 4.26
N PHE A 51 -2.33 -16.09 3.38
CA PHE A 51 -2.95 -17.37 3.70
C PHE A 51 -2.20 -18.14 4.78
N ILE A 52 -0.88 -18.24 4.67
CA ILE A 52 -0.04 -18.91 5.68
C ILE A 52 -0.17 -18.26 7.06
N LYS A 53 -0.26 -16.92 7.10
CA LYS A 53 -0.32 -16.17 8.37
C LYS A 53 -1.72 -16.15 8.99
N LEU A 54 -2.75 -15.99 8.18
CA LEU A 54 -4.13 -15.72 8.64
C LEU A 54 -5.05 -16.94 8.54
N GLY A 55 -4.64 -17.99 7.81
CA GLY A 55 -5.48 -19.15 7.51
C GLY A 55 -6.73 -18.75 6.74
N ILE A 56 -7.74 -19.63 6.71
CA ILE A 56 -9.07 -19.34 6.16
C ILE A 56 -9.85 -18.56 7.21
N SER A 57 -9.78 -17.25 7.14
CA SER A 57 -10.40 -16.33 8.09
C SER A 57 -10.97 -15.10 7.37
N ILE A 58 -11.84 -14.35 8.06
CA ILE A 58 -12.34 -13.08 7.53
C ILE A 58 -11.21 -12.07 7.37
N LYS A 59 -10.21 -12.06 8.26
CA LYS A 59 -8.99 -11.25 8.09
C LYS A 59 -8.32 -11.59 6.76
N PHE A 60 -8.22 -12.86 6.37
CA PHE A 60 -7.67 -13.25 5.08
C PHE A 60 -8.53 -12.79 3.89
N LEU A 61 -9.86 -12.93 3.96
CA LEU A 61 -10.76 -12.45 2.90
C LEU A 61 -10.64 -10.94 2.68
N ILE A 62 -10.56 -10.16 3.76
CA ILE A 62 -10.30 -8.72 3.69
C ILE A 62 -8.93 -8.49 3.05
N PHE A 63 -7.91 -9.26 3.43
CA PHE A 63 -6.56 -9.16 2.88
C PHE A 63 -6.50 -9.44 1.37
N CYS A 64 -7.33 -10.35 0.85
CA CYS A 64 -7.44 -10.61 -0.59
C CYS A 64 -7.84 -9.38 -1.41
N ILE A 65 -8.49 -8.40 -0.78
CA ILE A 65 -8.86 -7.13 -1.41
C ILE A 65 -7.78 -6.07 -1.19
N ILE A 66 -7.34 -5.88 0.05
CA ILE A 66 -6.39 -4.81 0.38
C ILE A 66 -4.97 -5.11 -0.11
N GLY A 67 -4.50 -6.36 -0.07
CA GLY A 67 -3.15 -6.72 -0.49
C GLY A 67 -2.84 -6.32 -1.94
N PRO A 68 -3.66 -6.74 -2.93
CA PRO A 68 -3.52 -6.28 -4.31
C PRO A 68 -3.68 -4.77 -4.47
N ALA A 69 -4.62 -4.13 -3.73
CA ALA A 69 -4.80 -2.68 -3.78
C ALA A 69 -3.55 -1.92 -3.32
N LEU A 70 -2.91 -2.35 -2.23
CA LEU A 70 -1.65 -1.78 -1.73
C LEU A 70 -0.51 -1.93 -2.75
N LEU A 71 -0.43 -3.07 -3.43
CA LEU A 71 0.54 -3.30 -4.49
C LEU A 71 0.30 -2.35 -5.68
N ILE A 72 -0.95 -2.22 -6.13
CA ILE A 72 -1.32 -1.31 -7.23
C ILE A 72 -0.98 0.14 -6.87
N ILE A 73 -1.34 0.59 -5.66
CA ILE A 73 -1.01 1.94 -5.17
C ILE A 73 0.50 2.16 -5.21
N SER A 74 1.30 1.21 -4.71
CA SER A 74 2.76 1.30 -4.69
C SER A 74 3.34 1.45 -6.11
N ILE A 75 2.82 0.70 -7.07
CA ILE A 75 3.27 0.75 -8.47
C ILE A 75 2.89 2.07 -9.12
N ILE A 76 1.65 2.53 -8.94
CA ILE A 76 1.17 3.77 -9.53
C ILE A 76 1.93 4.95 -8.94
N ASP A 77 2.08 5.01 -7.61
CA ASP A 77 2.77 6.12 -6.96
C ASP A 77 4.26 6.16 -7.31
N THR A 78 4.93 5.01 -7.43
CA THR A 78 6.33 4.95 -7.89
C THR A 78 6.50 5.52 -9.30
N LYS A 79 5.53 5.29 -10.20
CA LYS A 79 5.60 5.75 -11.60
C LYS A 79 5.11 7.17 -11.79
N HIS A 80 3.98 7.50 -11.18
CA HIS A 80 3.23 8.73 -11.45
C HIS A 80 3.24 9.72 -10.30
N LYS A 81 3.71 9.31 -9.10
CA LYS A 81 3.74 10.12 -7.85
C LYS A 81 2.36 10.64 -7.47
N ILE A 82 1.35 9.80 -7.66
CA ILE A 82 -0.04 10.04 -7.29
C ILE A 82 -0.67 8.76 -6.75
N ILE A 83 -1.56 8.91 -5.77
CA ILE A 83 -2.45 7.85 -5.32
C ILE A 83 -3.85 8.16 -5.87
N PRO A 84 -4.42 7.30 -6.75
CA PRO A 84 -5.69 7.59 -7.42
C PRO A 84 -6.88 7.57 -6.46
N ASP A 85 -7.77 8.55 -6.60
CA ASP A 85 -9.01 8.65 -5.80
C ASP A 85 -9.97 7.49 -6.03
N ILE A 86 -9.93 6.86 -7.22
CA ILE A 86 -10.71 5.68 -7.56
C ILE A 86 -10.39 4.48 -6.65
N ILE A 87 -9.23 4.47 -6.00
CA ILE A 87 -8.84 3.44 -5.04
C ILE A 87 -9.05 3.94 -3.61
N THR A 88 -8.65 5.19 -3.31
CA THR A 88 -8.66 5.70 -1.93
C THR A 88 -10.07 5.97 -1.41
N ILE A 89 -10.99 6.50 -2.25
CA ILE A 89 -12.36 6.80 -1.82
C ILE A 89 -13.15 5.52 -1.51
N PRO A 90 -13.21 4.51 -2.42
CA PRO A 90 -13.79 3.22 -2.07
C PRO A 90 -13.04 2.52 -0.92
N GLY A 91 -11.71 2.74 -0.84
CA GLY A 91 -10.86 2.22 0.24
C GLY A 91 -11.26 2.74 1.62
N ILE A 92 -11.68 4.01 1.75
CA ILE A 92 -12.20 4.57 3.01
C ILE A 92 -13.49 3.85 3.42
N LEU A 93 -14.43 3.70 2.48
CA LEU A 93 -15.70 3.01 2.76
C LEU A 93 -15.46 1.54 3.12
N PHE A 94 -14.64 0.85 2.35
CA PHE A 94 -14.25 -0.53 2.63
C PHE A 94 -13.53 -0.66 3.97
N GLY A 95 -12.62 0.27 4.27
CA GLY A 95 -11.90 0.33 5.54
C GLY A 95 -12.84 0.47 6.74
N LEU A 96 -13.87 1.35 6.64
CA LEU A 96 -14.88 1.49 7.68
C LEU A 96 -15.70 0.22 7.89
N ILE A 97 -16.15 -0.42 6.81
CA ILE A 97 -16.95 -1.66 6.88
C ILE A 97 -16.11 -2.79 7.46
N ALA A 98 -14.95 -3.05 6.90
CA ALA A 98 -14.05 -4.11 7.33
C ALA A 98 -13.48 -3.86 8.74
N GLY A 99 -13.07 -2.61 9.02
CA GLY A 99 -12.56 -2.20 10.33
C GLY A 99 -13.60 -2.26 11.44
N SER A 100 -14.86 -1.90 11.13
CA SER A 100 -15.96 -2.05 12.11
C SER A 100 -16.13 -3.51 12.57
N TYR A 101 -15.84 -4.46 11.68
CA TYR A 101 -15.82 -5.88 12.02
C TYR A 101 -14.54 -6.30 12.77
N LEU A 102 -13.37 -5.79 12.39
CA LEU A 102 -12.07 -6.20 12.92
C LEU A 102 -11.76 -5.59 14.30
N VAL A 103 -12.03 -4.29 14.46
CA VAL A 103 -11.65 -3.49 15.64
C VAL A 103 -12.84 -2.79 16.31
N GLY A 104 -14.02 -2.90 15.72
CA GLY A 104 -15.23 -2.22 16.18
C GLY A 104 -15.44 -0.85 15.52
N LEU A 105 -16.70 -0.45 15.36
CA LEU A 105 -17.09 0.78 14.64
C LEU A 105 -16.46 2.05 15.24
N LYS A 106 -16.42 2.13 16.59
CA LYS A 106 -15.85 3.30 17.30
C LYS A 106 -14.36 3.47 16.97
N ASP A 107 -13.57 2.39 17.09
CA ASP A 107 -12.13 2.46 16.89
C ASP A 107 -11.78 2.62 15.41
N SER A 108 -12.55 2.00 14.51
CA SER A 108 -12.46 2.18 13.06
C SER A 108 -12.71 3.66 12.67
N SER A 109 -13.80 4.26 13.18
CA SER A 109 -14.12 5.67 12.88
C SER A 109 -13.08 6.63 13.46
N LEU A 110 -12.62 6.39 14.67
CA LEU A 110 -11.55 7.19 15.27
C LEU A 110 -10.22 7.00 14.51
N GLY A 111 -9.91 5.80 14.07
CA GLY A 111 -8.71 5.50 13.27
C GLY A 111 -8.70 6.26 11.95
N LEU A 112 -9.86 6.34 11.27
CA LEU A 112 -10.05 7.17 10.08
C LEU A 112 -9.73 8.64 10.36
N LEU A 113 -10.36 9.19 11.41
CA LEU A 113 -10.20 10.60 11.78
C LEU A 113 -8.76 10.92 12.19
N VAL A 114 -8.15 10.09 13.03
CA VAL A 114 -6.77 10.28 13.48
C VAL A 114 -5.79 10.15 12.32
N GLY A 115 -5.91 9.10 11.51
CA GLY A 115 -5.05 8.90 10.35
C GLY A 115 -5.10 10.07 9.37
N GLY A 116 -6.31 10.47 8.96
CA GLY A 116 -6.51 11.61 8.06
C GLY A 116 -6.03 12.92 8.67
N SER A 117 -6.36 13.21 9.94
CA SER A 117 -6.01 14.48 10.59
C SER A 117 -4.50 14.64 10.81
N ILE A 118 -3.76 13.58 11.14
CA ILE A 118 -2.29 13.65 11.28
C ILE A 118 -1.67 14.22 10.00
N PHE A 119 -2.01 13.66 8.85
CA PHE A 119 -1.43 14.10 7.57
C PHE A 119 -1.97 15.43 7.10
N LEU A 120 -3.24 15.75 7.39
CA LEU A 120 -3.79 17.08 7.15
C LEU A 120 -3.05 18.15 7.94
N ILE A 121 -2.83 17.94 9.24
CA ILE A 121 -2.13 18.87 10.11
C ILE A 121 -0.68 19.05 9.64
N ILE A 122 0.04 17.97 9.34
CA ILE A 122 1.41 18.03 8.82
C ILE A 122 1.45 18.82 7.50
N SER A 123 0.52 18.56 6.59
CA SER A 123 0.43 19.26 5.30
C SER A 123 0.15 20.75 5.46
N GLU A 124 -0.77 21.12 6.36
CA GLU A 124 -1.12 22.52 6.65
C GLU A 124 0.03 23.28 7.31
N ILE A 125 0.69 22.67 8.32
CA ILE A 125 1.87 23.27 8.97
C ILE A 125 2.98 23.50 7.93
N TYR A 126 3.24 22.51 7.08
CA TYR A 126 4.26 22.65 6.04
C TYR A 126 3.91 23.76 5.03
N TYR A 127 2.62 23.86 4.64
CA TYR A 127 2.14 24.91 3.75
C TYR A 127 2.34 26.31 4.35
N ARG A 128 2.00 26.49 5.63
CA ARG A 128 2.20 27.79 6.34
C ARG A 128 3.68 28.19 6.45
N ILE A 129 4.57 27.22 6.64
CA ILE A 129 6.01 27.51 6.80
C ILE A 129 6.71 27.72 5.44
N ARG A 130 6.34 26.95 4.42
CA ARG A 130 7.07 26.89 3.13
C ARG A 130 6.32 27.53 1.96
N GLY A 131 5.05 27.89 2.11
CA GLY A 131 4.21 28.46 1.06
C GLY A 131 3.89 27.50 -0.10
N ARG A 132 4.12 26.20 0.08
CA ARG A 132 3.86 25.16 -0.93
C ARG A 132 3.34 23.88 -0.30
N VAL A 133 2.50 23.15 -1.06
CA VAL A 133 1.94 21.89 -0.61
C VAL A 133 3.05 20.86 -0.42
N GLY A 134 3.16 20.31 0.80
CA GLY A 134 4.21 19.36 1.18
C GLY A 134 3.83 17.90 0.97
N MET A 135 2.52 17.57 0.97
CA MET A 135 2.02 16.20 0.92
C MET A 135 0.85 16.08 -0.08
N GLY A 136 0.77 14.96 -0.77
CA GLY A 136 -0.31 14.67 -1.71
C GLY A 136 -1.64 14.42 -1.00
N GLY A 137 -2.75 14.92 -1.58
CA GLY A 137 -4.09 14.62 -1.05
C GLY A 137 -4.42 13.12 -1.06
N GLY A 138 -3.79 12.36 -1.96
CA GLY A 138 -3.91 10.90 -2.02
C GLY A 138 -3.32 10.20 -0.78
N ASP A 139 -2.18 10.66 -0.26
CA ASP A 139 -1.56 10.12 0.96
C ASP A 139 -2.48 10.30 2.17
N ILE A 140 -3.13 11.46 2.28
CA ILE A 140 -4.08 11.77 3.36
C ILE A 140 -5.27 10.81 3.32
N LYS A 141 -5.86 10.60 2.13
CA LYS A 141 -7.00 9.69 1.95
C LYS A 141 -6.58 8.24 2.18
N PHE A 142 -5.38 7.86 1.73
CA PHE A 142 -4.83 6.53 1.96
C PHE A 142 -4.71 6.22 3.45
N ILE A 143 -4.06 7.10 4.23
CA ILE A 143 -3.87 6.84 5.66
C ILE A 143 -5.18 6.91 6.45
N ALA A 144 -6.16 7.71 6.00
CA ALA A 144 -7.50 7.68 6.54
C ALA A 144 -8.19 6.34 6.30
N ALA A 145 -8.07 5.77 5.09
CA ALA A 145 -8.59 4.44 4.76
C ALA A 145 -7.89 3.33 5.56
N ALA A 146 -6.57 3.39 5.67
CA ALA A 146 -5.79 2.45 6.47
C ALA A 146 -6.17 2.55 7.96
N GLY A 147 -6.32 3.77 8.50
CA GLY A 147 -6.77 4.00 9.88
C GLY A 147 -8.17 3.46 10.15
N ALA A 148 -9.09 3.64 9.20
CA ALA A 148 -10.42 3.04 9.27
C ALA A 148 -10.37 1.51 9.39
N LEU A 149 -9.44 0.87 8.68
CA LEU A 149 -9.28 -0.57 8.65
C LEU A 149 -8.70 -1.13 9.95
N VAL A 150 -7.64 -0.48 10.48
CA VAL A 150 -6.84 -1.04 11.58
C VAL A 150 -7.07 -0.39 12.94
N GLY A 151 -7.78 0.75 12.99
CA GLY A 151 -8.04 1.50 14.24
C GLY A 151 -6.93 2.48 14.65
N VAL A 152 -7.17 3.18 15.77
CA VAL A 152 -6.37 4.34 16.22
C VAL A 152 -4.93 3.97 16.53
N GLN A 153 -4.70 2.96 17.36
CA GLN A 153 -3.35 2.62 17.79
C GLN A 153 -2.47 2.15 16.63
N GLN A 154 -3.05 1.37 15.76
CA GLN A 154 -2.33 0.78 14.65
C GLN A 154 -2.06 1.80 13.52
N VAL A 155 -2.95 2.79 13.29
CA VAL A 155 -2.68 3.81 12.27
C VAL A 155 -1.49 4.70 12.65
N VAL A 156 -1.31 5.01 13.92
CA VAL A 156 -0.12 5.74 14.40
C VAL A 156 1.15 4.92 14.13
N LEU A 157 1.09 3.61 14.36
CA LEU A 157 2.19 2.71 14.06
C LEU A 157 2.48 2.65 12.54
N ILE A 158 1.44 2.66 11.68
CA ILE A 158 1.62 2.75 10.22
C ILE A 158 2.39 4.01 9.86
N VAL A 159 1.96 5.17 10.37
CA VAL A 159 2.64 6.46 10.10
C VAL A 159 4.10 6.42 10.52
N PHE A 160 4.38 5.88 11.71
CA PHE A 160 5.74 5.76 12.23
C PHE A 160 6.62 4.87 11.34
N ILE A 161 6.18 3.64 11.05
CA ILE A 161 6.92 2.68 10.22
C ILE A 161 7.14 3.23 8.80
N SER A 162 6.10 3.79 8.19
CA SER A 162 6.18 4.34 6.84
C SER A 162 7.14 5.53 6.75
N SER A 163 7.10 6.42 7.75
CA SER A 163 8.00 7.57 7.84
C SER A 163 9.44 7.14 8.06
N PHE A 164 9.67 6.13 8.91
CA PHE A 164 10.99 5.56 9.14
C PHE A 164 11.56 4.94 7.87
N MET A 165 10.79 4.09 7.18
CA MET A 165 11.21 3.48 5.92
C MET A 165 11.50 4.54 4.83
N GLY A 166 10.61 5.52 4.69
CA GLY A 166 10.78 6.62 3.74
C GLY A 166 12.02 7.46 4.02
N SER A 167 12.28 7.77 5.30
CA SER A 167 13.46 8.51 5.74
C SER A 167 14.74 7.74 5.46
N LEU A 168 14.77 6.44 5.74
CA LEU A 168 15.94 5.59 5.49
C LEU A 168 16.28 5.55 4.00
N VAL A 169 15.28 5.32 3.13
CA VAL A 169 15.48 5.32 1.68
C VAL A 169 15.90 6.71 1.17
N GLY A 170 15.31 7.77 1.71
CA GLY A 170 15.69 9.15 1.40
C GLY A 170 17.15 9.45 1.75
N LEU A 171 17.60 9.06 2.94
CA LEU A 171 18.99 9.24 3.39
C LEU A 171 19.98 8.45 2.52
N VAL A 172 19.69 7.19 2.22
CA VAL A 172 20.51 6.35 1.33
C VAL A 172 20.57 6.95 -0.08
N GLY A 173 19.44 7.45 -0.59
CA GLY A 173 19.38 8.12 -1.90
C GLY A 173 20.22 9.40 -1.96
N LEU A 174 20.22 10.22 -0.89
CA LEU A 174 21.03 11.42 -0.74
C LEU A 174 22.53 11.08 -0.63
N ALA A 175 22.89 10.12 0.21
CA ALA A 175 24.28 9.67 0.37
C ALA A 175 24.85 9.11 -0.94
N GLY A 176 24.03 8.39 -1.72
CA GLY A 176 24.40 7.87 -3.04
C GLY A 176 24.37 8.90 -4.18
N LYS A 177 24.08 10.18 -3.90
CA LYS A 177 23.92 11.26 -4.91
C LYS A 177 22.89 10.92 -6.02
N LYS A 178 22.01 9.95 -5.78
CA LYS A 178 20.97 9.54 -6.74
C LYS A 178 19.71 10.41 -6.66
N VAL A 179 19.53 11.12 -5.56
CA VAL A 179 18.36 11.95 -5.27
C VAL A 179 18.84 13.30 -4.71
N ASN A 180 18.25 14.39 -5.16
CA ASN A 180 18.48 15.71 -4.58
C ASN A 180 17.53 15.93 -3.39
N ALA A 181 17.90 16.78 -2.44
CA ALA A 181 17.06 17.11 -1.28
C ALA A 181 15.66 17.66 -1.64
N LEU A 182 15.47 18.13 -2.86
CA LEU A 182 14.19 18.63 -3.40
C LEU A 182 13.43 17.59 -4.25
N SER A 183 13.99 16.39 -4.43
CA SER A 183 13.32 15.35 -5.24
C SER A 183 12.11 14.82 -4.51
N LYS A 184 10.97 14.76 -5.20
CA LYS A 184 9.75 14.13 -4.67
C LYS A 184 9.94 12.61 -4.66
N ILE A 185 10.04 12.03 -3.48
CA ILE A 185 10.06 10.58 -3.26
C ILE A 185 8.60 10.13 -3.18
N PRO A 186 8.16 9.10 -3.94
CA PRO A 186 6.82 8.56 -3.80
C PRO A 186 6.64 7.96 -2.40
N PHE A 187 5.60 8.38 -1.68
CA PHE A 187 5.38 7.96 -0.29
C PHE A 187 4.43 6.76 -0.19
N GLY A 188 3.61 6.53 -1.21
CA GLY A 188 2.66 5.42 -1.29
C GLY A 188 3.26 4.02 -1.07
N PRO A 189 4.44 3.68 -1.62
CA PRO A 189 5.09 2.40 -1.34
C PRO A 189 5.42 2.19 0.14
N PHE A 190 5.85 3.24 0.84
CA PHE A 190 6.15 3.17 2.28
C PHE A 190 4.88 3.06 3.11
N LEU A 191 3.83 3.80 2.75
CA LEU A 191 2.51 3.66 3.38
C LEU A 191 1.94 2.25 3.18
N SER A 192 2.05 1.71 1.98
CA SER A 192 1.60 0.35 1.67
C SER A 192 2.39 -0.70 2.46
N GLY A 193 3.72 -0.56 2.51
CA GLY A 193 4.59 -1.43 3.30
C GLY A 193 4.30 -1.36 4.79
N GLY A 194 4.17 -0.15 5.35
CA GLY A 194 3.77 0.07 6.74
C GLY A 194 2.41 -0.54 7.06
N THR A 195 1.43 -0.37 6.17
CA THR A 195 0.10 -0.98 6.32
C THR A 195 0.17 -2.49 6.31
N LEU A 196 0.95 -3.11 5.42
CA LEU A 196 1.16 -4.56 5.40
C LEU A 196 1.79 -5.07 6.69
N ILE A 197 2.86 -4.41 7.16
CA ILE A 197 3.53 -4.81 8.41
C ILE A 197 2.55 -4.74 9.58
N VAL A 198 1.81 -3.65 9.70
CA VAL A 198 0.87 -3.45 10.81
C VAL A 198 -0.33 -4.39 10.71
N TYR A 199 -0.82 -4.67 9.51
CA TYR A 199 -1.92 -5.62 9.33
C TYR A 199 -1.57 -7.03 9.82
N PHE A 200 -0.33 -7.47 9.62
CA PHE A 200 0.13 -8.80 10.03
C PHE A 200 0.70 -8.87 11.44
N TRP A 201 1.34 -7.81 11.93
CA TRP A 201 2.10 -7.83 13.17
C TRP A 201 1.80 -6.66 14.13
N GLY A 202 0.87 -5.76 13.78
CA GLY A 202 0.60 -4.55 14.57
C GLY A 202 0.22 -4.84 16.00
N GLU A 203 -0.65 -5.81 16.23
CA GLU A 203 -1.07 -6.23 17.59
C GLU A 203 0.14 -6.73 18.41
N GLN A 204 0.99 -7.56 17.82
CA GLN A 204 2.18 -8.11 18.49
C GLN A 204 3.21 -7.02 18.79
N ILE A 205 3.44 -6.10 17.86
CA ILE A 205 4.37 -4.98 18.06
C ILE A 205 3.89 -4.10 19.21
N ILE A 206 2.60 -3.77 19.27
CA ILE A 206 2.04 -2.94 20.32
C ILE A 206 2.11 -3.67 21.68
N GLN A 207 1.81 -4.97 21.73
CA GLN A 207 1.89 -5.77 22.96
C GLN A 207 3.31 -5.84 23.51
N ILE A 208 4.31 -6.08 22.64
CA ILE A 208 5.73 -6.09 23.04
C ILE A 208 6.13 -4.72 23.60
N TYR A 209 5.70 -3.63 22.95
CA TYR A 209 5.99 -2.28 23.41
C TYR A 209 5.38 -2.00 24.79
N ILE A 210 4.12 -2.36 24.99
CA ILE A 210 3.45 -2.17 26.29
C ILE A 210 4.13 -3.01 27.38
N MET A 211 4.42 -4.29 27.13
CA MET A 211 5.09 -5.16 28.12
C MET A 211 6.46 -4.63 28.55
N ASN A 212 7.22 -4.02 27.62
CA ASN A 212 8.54 -3.45 27.94
C ASN A 212 8.47 -2.11 28.72
N ILE A 213 7.31 -1.44 28.72
CA ILE A 213 7.13 -0.17 29.47
C ILE A 213 6.52 -0.42 30.85
N THR A 214 5.68 -1.45 30.99
CA THR A 214 4.93 -1.73 32.22
C THR A 214 5.63 -2.76 33.12
N GLY A 215 6.67 -3.43 32.67
CA GLY A 215 7.51 -4.34 33.45
C GLY A 215 8.77 -3.67 33.92
#